data_61740b0edab345467f088edaf7ec42ef
#
_entry.id   61740b0edab345467f088edaf7ec42ef
#
_cell.length_a   1.000
_cell.length_b   1.000
_cell.length_c   1.000
_cell.angle_alpha   90.00
_cell.angle_beta   90.00
_cell.angle_gamma   90.00
#
_symmetry.space_group_name_H-M   'P 1'
#
loop_
_entity.id
_entity.type
_entity.pdbx_description
1 polymer ?
#
loop_
_entity_poly.entity_id
_entity_poly.type
_entity_poly.pdbx_seq_one_letter_code
_entity_poly.pdbx_strand_id
1 'polypeptide(L)'
;MERLKDQLNQVNAQKNDITQGELAQLRRQAEQKEQAAEAAKKEMERLKDQLNQVNAQIKKDENQITYRAGRRIAFVVGNNHYQNVSRLETAKLDAISVGNALKEAGFKINLHTDLNEKSMKLAMRDFKAQVQKGDEVVVFFAGHGVQIGGVNYLLPTDIQGDNEEQIRDEAIQLQRILDDMQDRGAGFTLALIDACRDNPFRQQGRSIGGRGLAPTTATTGQMIIFSAGSGQQALDKLYPTDPVPNGVFTRVLLREMLKPKTSIDRVMRNVRQDVVQLAKSVGKEQTPALYDQAVGDFYFKP
;
A
#
# COMPACT_ATOMS: atom_id res chain seq x y z
N MET A 1 22.83 55.91 -77.32
CA MET A 1 23.52 55.74 -75.99
C MET A 1 22.67 56.22 -74.85
N GLU A 2 21.89 57.28 -74.95
CA GLU A 2 21.01 57.80 -73.89
C GLU A 2 19.89 56.83 -73.46
N ARG A 3 19.24 56.18 -74.41
CA ARG A 3 18.14 55.22 -74.13
C ARG A 3 18.57 54.03 -73.30
N LEU A 4 19.80 53.58 -73.41
CA LEU A 4 20.39 52.50 -72.59
C LEU A 4 20.77 52.94 -71.19
N LYS A 5 21.15 54.21 -70.98
CA LYS A 5 21.37 54.80 -69.64
C LYS A 5 20.09 54.95 -68.89
N ASP A 6 19.01 55.39 -69.54
CA ASP A 6 17.70 55.51 -68.89
C ASP A 6 17.10 54.15 -68.48
N GLN A 7 17.27 53.12 -69.32
CA GLN A 7 16.86 51.74 -68.96
C GLN A 7 17.69 51.19 -67.80
N LEU A 8 18.98 51.42 -67.73
CA LEU A 8 19.81 51.00 -66.62
C LEU A 8 19.44 51.71 -65.32
N ASN A 9 19.12 53.01 -65.35
CA ASN A 9 18.69 53.78 -64.22
C ASN A 9 17.29 53.29 -63.66
N GLN A 10 16.35 52.97 -64.55
CA GLN A 10 15.09 52.38 -64.18
C GLN A 10 15.19 51.02 -63.54
N VAL A 11 16.06 50.16 -64.10
CA VAL A 11 16.33 48.80 -63.50
C VAL A 11 16.97 48.93 -62.10
N ASN A 12 17.92 49.84 -61.96
CA ASN A 12 18.59 50.07 -60.66
C ASN A 12 17.63 50.69 -59.63
N ALA A 13 16.73 51.57 -60.02
CA ALA A 13 15.69 52.10 -59.13
C ALA A 13 14.70 51.00 -58.67
N GLN A 14 14.22 50.16 -59.58
CA GLN A 14 13.38 49.02 -59.26
C GLN A 14 14.05 48.01 -58.36
N LYS A 15 15.33 47.76 -58.59
CA LYS A 15 16.13 46.84 -57.74
C LYS A 15 16.34 47.39 -56.35
N ASN A 16 16.53 48.68 -56.19
CA ASN A 16 16.64 49.36 -54.89
C ASN A 16 15.26 49.35 -54.10
N ASP A 17 14.17 49.55 -54.84
CA ASP A 17 12.81 49.50 -54.19
C ASP A 17 12.46 48.08 -53.73
N ILE A 18 12.80 47.03 -54.50
CA ILE A 18 12.59 45.62 -54.12
C ILE A 18 13.42 45.28 -52.90
N THR A 19 14.69 45.66 -52.83
CA THR A 19 15.59 45.40 -51.70
C THR A 19 15.19 46.16 -50.44
N GLN A 20 14.66 47.40 -50.59
CA GLN A 20 14.13 48.14 -49.41
C GLN A 20 12.84 47.53 -48.87
N GLY A 21 11.95 47.03 -49.74
CA GLY A 21 10.73 46.34 -49.37
C GLY A 21 10.99 45.05 -48.61
N GLU A 22 11.93 44.22 -49.11
CA GLU A 22 12.37 42.98 -48.43
C GLU A 22 13.00 43.26 -47.08
N LEU A 23 13.87 44.28 -46.99
CA LEU A 23 14.51 44.68 -45.74
C LEU A 23 13.48 45.18 -44.71
N ALA A 24 12.47 45.93 -45.13
CA ALA A 24 11.40 46.38 -44.26
C ALA A 24 10.53 45.20 -43.75
N GLN A 25 10.29 44.21 -44.61
CA GLN A 25 9.54 43.00 -44.21
C GLN A 25 10.34 42.15 -43.21
N LEU A 26 11.65 41.97 -43.42
CA LEU A 26 12.54 41.26 -42.48
C LEU A 26 12.60 41.98 -41.12
N ARG A 27 12.67 43.31 -41.11
CA ARG A 27 12.63 44.08 -39.84
C ARG A 27 11.33 43.89 -39.10
N ARG A 28 10.17 43.97 -39.76
CA ARG A 28 8.87 43.69 -39.13
C ARG A 28 8.78 42.27 -38.55
N GLN A 29 9.30 41.26 -39.26
CA GLN A 29 9.35 39.89 -38.78
C GLN A 29 10.27 39.74 -37.55
N ALA A 30 11.42 40.43 -37.54
CA ALA A 30 12.33 40.44 -36.40
C ALA A 30 11.69 41.09 -35.18
N GLU A 31 11.04 42.25 -35.34
CA GLU A 31 10.29 42.94 -34.27
C GLU A 31 9.16 42.08 -33.71
N GLN A 32 8.39 41.40 -34.59
CA GLN A 32 7.33 40.49 -34.15
C GLN A 32 7.87 39.30 -33.35
N LYS A 33 9.00 38.72 -33.80
CA LYS A 33 9.66 37.63 -33.05
C LYS A 33 10.19 38.09 -31.70
N GLU A 34 10.76 39.28 -31.64
CA GLU A 34 11.26 39.86 -30.38
C GLU A 34 10.11 40.14 -29.39
N GLN A 35 9.00 40.71 -29.86
CA GLN A 35 7.80 40.92 -29.07
C GLN A 35 7.19 39.59 -28.59
N ALA A 36 7.16 38.57 -29.44
CA ALA A 36 6.69 37.24 -29.06
C ALA A 36 7.61 36.56 -28.04
N ALA A 37 8.92 36.71 -28.17
CA ALA A 37 9.90 36.20 -27.23
C ALA A 37 9.78 36.89 -25.84
N GLU A 38 9.57 38.21 -25.82
CA GLU A 38 9.39 38.98 -24.61
C GLU A 38 8.08 38.60 -23.90
N ALA A 39 6.99 38.41 -24.68
CA ALA A 39 5.70 37.92 -24.13
C ALA A 39 5.83 36.51 -23.55
N ALA A 40 6.52 35.60 -24.26
CA ALA A 40 6.76 34.24 -23.76
C ALA A 40 7.62 34.23 -22.48
N LYS A 41 8.60 35.12 -22.37
CA LYS A 41 9.44 35.27 -21.17
C LYS A 41 8.62 35.75 -19.98
N LYS A 42 7.75 36.72 -20.16
CA LYS A 42 6.81 37.21 -19.11
C LYS A 42 5.84 36.12 -18.66
N GLU A 43 5.30 35.34 -19.58
CA GLU A 43 4.39 34.24 -19.26
C GLU A 43 5.11 33.11 -18.50
N MET A 44 6.35 32.80 -18.89
CA MET A 44 7.17 31.80 -18.18
C MET A 44 7.48 32.26 -16.75
N GLU A 45 7.75 33.54 -16.51
CA GLU A 45 7.99 34.11 -15.20
C GLU A 45 6.73 34.05 -14.33
N ARG A 46 5.56 34.37 -14.90
CA ARG A 46 4.25 34.24 -14.25
C ARG A 46 3.92 32.80 -13.86
N LEU A 47 4.15 31.83 -14.76
CA LEU A 47 3.95 30.41 -14.48
C LEU A 47 4.88 29.90 -13.38
N LYS A 48 6.12 30.39 -13.33
CA LYS A 48 7.08 30.05 -12.28
C LYS A 48 6.62 30.58 -10.93
N ASP A 49 6.08 31.79 -10.87
CA ASP A 49 5.53 32.35 -9.64
C ASP A 49 4.28 31.61 -9.18
N GLN A 50 3.40 31.23 -10.10
CA GLN A 50 2.24 30.38 -9.79
C GLN A 50 2.66 29.01 -9.24
N LEU A 51 3.66 28.38 -9.85
CA LEU A 51 4.22 27.10 -9.36
C LEU A 51 4.80 27.26 -7.94
N ASN A 52 5.52 28.34 -7.68
CA ASN A 52 6.06 28.62 -6.34
C ASN A 52 4.95 28.84 -5.31
N GLN A 53 3.85 29.54 -5.68
CA GLN A 53 2.70 29.72 -4.81
C GLN A 53 1.99 28.41 -4.50
N VAL A 54 1.78 27.57 -5.52
CA VAL A 54 1.17 26.24 -5.35
C VAL A 54 2.06 25.36 -4.46
N ASN A 55 3.37 25.34 -4.68
CA ASN A 55 4.30 24.59 -3.86
C ASN A 55 4.35 25.11 -2.40
N ALA A 56 4.26 26.42 -2.19
CA ALA A 56 4.16 27.01 -0.87
C ALA A 56 2.85 26.67 -0.17
N GLN A 57 1.75 26.62 -0.91
CA GLN A 57 0.43 26.19 -0.39
C GLN A 57 0.46 24.71 -0.03
N ILE A 58 1.00 23.85 -0.91
CA ILE A 58 1.18 22.41 -0.63
C ILE A 58 2.00 22.22 0.65
N LYS A 59 3.14 22.92 0.80
CA LYS A 59 3.94 22.86 2.04
C LYS A 59 3.20 23.39 3.27
N LYS A 60 2.32 24.37 3.11
CA LYS A 60 1.50 24.91 4.19
C LYS A 60 0.38 23.95 4.57
N ASP A 61 -0.21 23.29 3.58
CA ASP A 61 -1.22 22.26 3.77
C ASP A 61 -0.59 20.98 4.32
N GLU A 62 0.61 20.57 3.88
CA GLU A 62 1.42 19.51 4.50
C GLU A 62 1.78 19.82 5.95
N ASN A 63 2.04 21.10 6.31
CA ASN A 63 2.27 21.51 7.69
C ASN A 63 0.98 21.68 8.53
N GLN A 64 -0.18 21.87 7.91
CA GLN A 64 -1.49 21.92 8.58
C GLN A 64 -2.15 20.54 8.65
N ILE A 65 -1.87 19.65 7.69
CA ILE A 65 -1.96 18.21 7.82
C ILE A 65 -0.69 17.73 8.58
N THR A 66 -0.35 18.38 9.67
CA THR A 66 0.24 17.67 10.77
C THR A 66 -0.87 16.69 11.18
N TYR A 67 -0.87 15.50 10.55
CA TYR A 67 -1.23 14.31 11.26
C TYR A 67 -0.65 14.53 12.64
N ARG A 68 -1.49 14.81 13.63
CA ARG A 68 -1.13 14.53 15.00
C ARG A 68 -0.90 13.04 14.94
N ALA A 69 0.34 12.67 14.65
CA ALA A 69 0.74 11.30 14.60
C ALA A 69 0.34 10.74 15.95
N GLY A 70 -0.79 10.05 15.96
CA GLY A 70 -1.21 9.29 17.11
C GLY A 70 -0.02 8.40 17.45
N ARG A 71 0.04 7.91 18.66
CA ARG A 71 1.07 6.91 18.98
C ARG A 71 0.90 5.76 17.99
N ARG A 72 2.01 5.21 17.55
CA ARG A 72 2.05 4.07 16.63
C ARG A 72 2.22 2.78 17.44
N ILE A 73 1.24 1.90 17.38
CA ILE A 73 1.25 0.66 18.16
C ILE A 73 0.88 -0.52 17.26
N ALA A 74 1.59 -1.65 17.43
CA ALA A 74 1.32 -2.83 16.63
C ALA A 74 1.16 -4.09 17.48
N PHE A 75 0.17 -4.91 17.11
CA PHE A 75 -0.04 -6.27 17.58
C PHE A 75 0.38 -7.23 16.48
N VAL A 76 1.36 -8.08 16.76
CA VAL A 76 2.00 -8.93 15.75
C VAL A 76 2.01 -10.36 16.26
N VAL A 77 1.38 -11.28 15.52
CA VAL A 77 1.29 -12.70 15.91
C VAL A 77 1.71 -13.60 14.75
N GLY A 78 2.52 -14.61 15.06
CA GLY A 78 2.90 -15.67 14.12
C GLY A 78 2.79 -17.04 14.74
N ASN A 79 1.92 -17.89 14.21
CA ASN A 79 1.64 -19.24 14.73
C ASN A 79 2.10 -20.31 13.73
N ASN A 80 3.12 -21.09 14.12
CA ASN A 80 3.66 -22.22 13.34
C ASN A 80 3.25 -23.57 13.89
N HIS A 81 3.35 -23.74 15.24
CA HIS A 81 3.33 -25.04 15.91
C HIS A 81 1.91 -25.43 16.29
N TYR A 82 1.05 -25.62 15.30
CA TYR A 82 -0.29 -26.15 15.52
C TYR A 82 -0.25 -27.60 16.00
N GLN A 83 -1.11 -27.93 16.97
CA GLN A 83 -1.15 -29.25 17.61
C GLN A 83 -2.06 -30.22 16.87
N ASN A 84 -3.22 -29.72 16.40
CA ASN A 84 -4.30 -30.57 15.88
C ASN A 84 -4.60 -30.29 14.39
N VAL A 85 -3.84 -29.42 13.74
CA VAL A 85 -3.88 -29.17 12.30
C VAL A 85 -2.44 -29.10 11.75
N SER A 86 -2.28 -28.99 10.43
CA SER A 86 -0.94 -28.94 9.81
C SER A 86 -0.09 -27.79 10.36
N ARG A 87 1.18 -28.05 10.65
CA ARG A 87 2.16 -27.02 11.04
C ARG A 87 2.48 -26.13 9.85
N LEU A 88 2.84 -24.87 10.12
CA LEU A 88 3.34 -23.93 9.13
C LEU A 88 4.85 -23.73 9.32
N GLU A 89 5.52 -23.28 8.25
CA GLU A 89 6.99 -23.13 8.28
C GLU A 89 7.42 -21.67 8.50
N THR A 90 6.67 -20.69 7.96
CA THR A 90 7.13 -19.30 7.84
C THR A 90 6.45 -18.33 8.78
N ALA A 91 5.23 -18.61 9.25
CA ALA A 91 4.38 -17.65 9.96
C ALA A 91 5.04 -16.98 11.17
N LYS A 92 5.81 -17.74 11.96
CA LYS A 92 6.56 -17.22 13.10
C LYS A 92 7.64 -16.24 12.66
N LEU A 93 8.39 -16.58 11.60
CA LEU A 93 9.45 -15.75 11.09
C LEU A 93 8.89 -14.50 10.39
N ASP A 94 7.75 -14.64 9.72
CA ASP A 94 7.03 -13.52 9.12
C ASP A 94 6.62 -12.49 10.17
N ALA A 95 6.07 -12.95 11.30
CA ALA A 95 5.73 -12.09 12.42
C ALA A 95 6.95 -11.38 13.02
N ILE A 96 8.07 -12.08 13.21
CA ILE A 96 9.32 -11.50 13.73
C ILE A 96 9.84 -10.43 12.75
N SER A 97 9.87 -10.74 11.46
CA SER A 97 10.39 -9.85 10.42
C SER A 97 9.52 -8.59 10.28
N VAL A 98 8.20 -8.74 10.26
CA VAL A 98 7.25 -7.60 10.21
C VAL A 98 7.33 -6.79 11.50
N GLY A 99 7.42 -7.43 12.67
CA GLY A 99 7.60 -6.76 13.95
C GLY A 99 8.85 -5.88 13.98
N ASN A 100 9.97 -6.38 13.47
CA ASN A 100 11.23 -5.62 13.36
C ASN A 100 11.08 -4.43 12.38
N ALA A 101 10.45 -4.63 11.23
CA ALA A 101 10.22 -3.58 10.25
C ALA A 101 9.27 -2.48 10.80
N LEU A 102 8.21 -2.86 11.50
CA LEU A 102 7.31 -1.91 12.16
C LEU A 102 8.02 -1.15 13.30
N LYS A 103 8.91 -1.82 14.06
CA LYS A 103 9.73 -1.16 15.07
C LYS A 103 10.66 -0.12 14.44
N GLU A 104 11.32 -0.43 13.32
CA GLU A 104 12.12 0.53 12.54
C GLU A 104 11.27 1.69 12.03
N ALA A 105 10.00 1.43 11.69
CA ALA A 105 9.03 2.43 11.28
C ALA A 105 8.42 3.24 12.45
N GLY A 106 8.90 3.05 13.69
CA GLY A 106 8.51 3.83 14.87
C GLY A 106 7.30 3.30 15.64
N PHE A 107 6.85 2.06 15.39
CA PHE A 107 5.77 1.45 16.17
C PHE A 107 6.26 0.86 17.49
N LYS A 108 5.45 0.99 18.55
CA LYS A 108 5.57 0.18 19.75
C LYS A 108 5.01 -1.21 19.45
N ILE A 109 5.83 -2.24 19.59
CA ILE A 109 5.51 -3.61 19.14
C ILE A 109 5.06 -4.48 20.32
N ASN A 110 3.94 -5.19 20.13
CA ASN A 110 3.51 -6.32 20.93
C ASN A 110 3.63 -7.59 20.06
N LEU A 111 4.79 -8.25 20.11
CA LEU A 111 5.10 -9.43 19.29
C LEU A 111 4.87 -10.71 20.10
N HIS A 112 4.14 -11.64 19.49
CA HIS A 112 3.85 -12.94 20.04
C HIS A 112 4.05 -14.04 18.98
N THR A 113 4.43 -15.23 19.44
CA THR A 113 4.58 -16.41 18.57
C THR A 113 3.99 -17.64 19.24
N ASP A 114 3.39 -18.51 18.43
CA ASP A 114 2.85 -19.81 18.84
C ASP A 114 1.85 -19.70 20.02
N LEU A 115 0.90 -18.76 19.90
CA LEU A 115 -0.12 -18.54 20.94
C LEU A 115 -1.20 -19.63 20.91
N ASN A 116 -1.44 -20.27 22.07
CA ASN A 116 -2.61 -21.08 22.32
C ASN A 116 -3.85 -20.18 22.57
N GLU A 117 -5.04 -20.76 22.64
CA GLU A 117 -6.30 -20.05 22.81
C GLU A 117 -6.26 -19.04 23.96
N LYS A 118 -5.92 -19.51 25.15
CA LYS A 118 -5.88 -18.68 26.36
C LYS A 118 -4.90 -17.51 26.22
N SER A 119 -3.69 -17.81 25.75
CA SER A 119 -2.64 -16.79 25.59
C SER A 119 -3.01 -15.78 24.50
N MET A 120 -3.65 -16.22 23.42
CA MET A 120 -4.06 -15.34 22.32
C MET A 120 -5.16 -14.38 22.75
N LYS A 121 -6.16 -14.87 23.48
CA LYS A 121 -7.23 -14.04 24.07
C LYS A 121 -6.70 -13.04 25.09
N LEU A 122 -5.73 -13.46 25.94
CA LEU A 122 -5.06 -12.58 26.90
C LEU A 122 -4.25 -11.50 26.23
N ALA A 123 -3.38 -11.88 25.27
CA ALA A 123 -2.53 -10.94 24.53
C ALA A 123 -3.36 -9.89 23.79
N MET A 124 -4.46 -10.29 23.15
CA MET A 124 -5.37 -9.36 22.49
C MET A 124 -6.06 -8.40 23.48
N ARG A 125 -6.54 -8.92 24.62
CA ARG A 125 -7.13 -8.09 25.67
C ARG A 125 -6.14 -7.05 26.20
N ASP A 126 -4.91 -7.48 26.47
CA ASP A 126 -3.87 -6.61 27.01
C ASP A 126 -3.39 -5.58 25.98
N PHE A 127 -3.36 -5.95 24.69
CA PHE A 127 -3.12 -5.02 23.59
C PHE A 127 -4.25 -3.99 23.47
N LYS A 128 -5.50 -4.43 23.44
CA LYS A 128 -6.68 -3.54 23.40
C LYS A 128 -6.64 -2.49 24.52
N ALA A 129 -6.23 -2.87 25.73
CA ALA A 129 -6.11 -1.95 26.86
C ALA A 129 -5.05 -0.86 26.67
N GLN A 130 -4.05 -1.08 25.80
CA GLN A 130 -2.99 -0.11 25.49
C GLN A 130 -3.40 0.93 24.44
N VAL A 131 -4.39 0.61 23.58
CA VAL A 131 -4.86 1.49 22.51
C VAL A 131 -5.57 2.71 23.08
N GLN A 132 -5.22 3.90 22.58
CA GLN A 132 -5.82 5.18 22.95
C GLN A 132 -6.42 5.88 21.73
N LYS A 133 -7.29 6.85 22.01
CA LYS A 133 -7.92 7.65 20.95
C LYS A 133 -6.88 8.35 20.08
N GLY A 134 -7.02 8.18 18.77
CA GLY A 134 -6.14 8.76 17.77
C GLY A 134 -4.88 7.94 17.46
N ASP A 135 -4.67 6.78 18.10
CA ASP A 135 -3.53 5.91 17.79
C ASP A 135 -3.61 5.37 16.34
N GLU A 136 -2.45 5.21 15.71
CA GLU A 136 -2.29 4.40 14.50
C GLU A 136 -1.98 2.96 14.92
N VAL A 137 -2.90 2.05 14.59
CA VAL A 137 -2.83 0.64 15.00
C VAL A 137 -2.52 -0.23 13.80
N VAL A 138 -1.52 -1.11 13.94
CA VAL A 138 -1.28 -2.21 13.00
C VAL A 138 -1.53 -3.53 13.70
N VAL A 139 -2.35 -4.38 13.09
CA VAL A 139 -2.55 -5.77 13.49
C VAL A 139 -1.99 -6.66 12.40
N PHE A 140 -0.95 -7.44 12.69
CA PHE A 140 -0.41 -8.45 11.80
C PHE A 140 -0.65 -9.83 12.37
N PHE A 141 -1.21 -10.71 11.56
CA PHE A 141 -1.37 -12.11 11.89
C PHE A 141 -0.85 -12.98 10.74
N ALA A 142 0.07 -13.88 11.05
CA ALA A 142 0.50 -14.97 10.18
C ALA A 142 0.15 -16.30 10.83
N GLY A 143 -0.59 -17.17 10.10
CA GLY A 143 -1.08 -18.42 10.67
C GLY A 143 -2.23 -19.04 9.89
N HIS A 144 -2.92 -20.00 10.52
CA HIS A 144 -4.16 -20.53 9.97
C HIS A 144 -5.35 -19.61 10.26
N GLY A 145 -6.18 -19.46 9.24
CA GLY A 145 -7.48 -18.81 9.36
C GLY A 145 -8.57 -19.64 8.70
N VAL A 146 -9.79 -19.50 9.16
CA VAL A 146 -10.96 -20.19 8.61
C VAL A 146 -12.15 -19.24 8.52
N GLN A 147 -12.99 -19.48 7.53
CA GLN A 147 -14.27 -18.79 7.40
C GLN A 147 -15.42 -19.71 7.81
N ILE A 148 -16.31 -19.22 8.67
CA ILE A 148 -17.53 -19.90 9.08
C ILE A 148 -18.70 -18.93 8.95
N GLY A 149 -19.68 -19.24 8.08
CA GLY A 149 -20.86 -18.39 7.89
C GLY A 149 -20.52 -16.96 7.40
N GLY A 150 -19.45 -16.78 6.61
CA GLY A 150 -19.01 -15.45 6.13
C GLY A 150 -18.12 -14.69 7.13
N VAL A 151 -17.85 -15.24 8.31
CA VAL A 151 -17.02 -14.62 9.35
C VAL A 151 -15.63 -15.23 9.36
N ASN A 152 -14.59 -14.40 9.46
CA ASN A 152 -13.19 -14.81 9.48
C ASN A 152 -12.70 -15.03 10.91
N TYR A 153 -12.07 -16.18 11.16
CA TYR A 153 -11.50 -16.59 12.43
C TYR A 153 -10.00 -16.84 12.29
N LEU A 154 -9.23 -16.31 13.22
CA LEU A 154 -7.78 -16.50 13.36
C LEU A 154 -7.55 -17.60 14.39
N LEU A 155 -6.83 -18.65 14.02
CA LEU A 155 -6.73 -19.88 14.80
C LEU A 155 -5.56 -19.84 15.79
N PRO A 156 -5.78 -20.19 17.08
CA PRO A 156 -4.72 -20.45 18.05
C PRO A 156 -4.04 -21.79 17.73
N THR A 157 -2.87 -22.03 18.35
CA THR A 157 -2.04 -23.22 18.04
C THR A 157 -2.62 -24.53 18.57
N ASP A 158 -3.49 -24.46 19.57
CA ASP A 158 -4.14 -25.62 20.22
C ASP A 158 -5.59 -25.85 19.75
N ILE A 159 -6.03 -25.13 18.68
CA ILE A 159 -7.37 -25.30 18.12
C ILE A 159 -7.74 -26.77 17.94
N GLN A 160 -8.86 -27.21 18.47
CA GLN A 160 -9.37 -28.57 18.32
C GLN A 160 -10.19 -28.71 17.03
N GLY A 161 -11.13 -27.80 16.84
CA GLY A 161 -11.89 -27.68 15.61
C GLY A 161 -12.72 -28.92 15.25
N ASP A 162 -13.36 -29.54 16.24
CA ASP A 162 -14.20 -30.73 16.00
C ASP A 162 -15.50 -30.37 15.29
N ASN A 163 -16.00 -29.16 15.48
CA ASN A 163 -17.17 -28.59 14.84
C ASN A 163 -17.07 -27.06 14.73
N GLU A 164 -18.00 -26.45 13.98
CA GLU A 164 -18.02 -24.99 13.78
C GLU A 164 -18.24 -24.18 15.07
N GLU A 165 -19.06 -24.66 15.99
CA GLU A 165 -19.35 -23.98 17.24
C GLU A 165 -18.10 -23.89 18.09
N GLN A 166 -17.38 -24.99 18.22
CA GLN A 166 -16.11 -25.05 18.96
C GLN A 166 -15.04 -24.11 18.36
N ILE A 167 -14.93 -24.05 17.02
CA ILE A 167 -14.01 -23.10 16.38
C ILE A 167 -14.39 -21.65 16.71
N ARG A 168 -15.69 -21.33 16.73
CA ARG A 168 -16.18 -19.99 17.11
C ARG A 168 -15.78 -19.61 18.52
N ASP A 169 -15.77 -20.59 19.41
CA ASP A 169 -15.42 -20.39 20.84
C ASP A 169 -13.91 -20.29 21.04
N GLU A 170 -13.11 -21.15 20.38
CA GLU A 170 -11.66 -21.24 20.58
C GLU A 170 -10.89 -20.16 19.79
N ALA A 171 -11.35 -19.77 18.61
CA ALA A 171 -10.64 -18.85 17.72
C ALA A 171 -11.00 -17.38 17.98
N ILE A 172 -10.18 -16.48 17.43
CA ILE A 172 -10.46 -15.04 17.48
C ILE A 172 -11.12 -14.58 16.18
N GLN A 173 -12.29 -13.99 16.29
CA GLN A 173 -12.98 -13.37 15.19
C GLN A 173 -12.26 -12.09 14.74
N LEU A 174 -11.88 -12.01 13.46
CA LEU A 174 -11.17 -10.85 12.92
C LEU A 174 -11.98 -9.55 13.05
N GLN A 175 -13.30 -9.61 12.77
CA GLN A 175 -14.15 -8.42 12.87
C GLN A 175 -14.16 -7.85 14.29
N ARG A 176 -14.17 -8.71 15.32
CA ARG A 176 -14.13 -8.26 16.72
C ARG A 176 -12.84 -7.49 17.04
N ILE A 177 -11.71 -7.90 16.46
CA ILE A 177 -10.45 -7.12 16.61
C ILE A 177 -10.62 -5.71 16.05
N LEU A 178 -11.21 -5.59 14.87
CA LEU A 178 -11.42 -4.31 14.20
C LEU A 178 -12.40 -3.41 14.98
N ASP A 179 -13.51 -3.98 15.44
CA ASP A 179 -14.51 -3.28 16.24
C ASP A 179 -13.90 -2.80 17.57
N ASP A 180 -13.10 -3.64 18.23
CA ASP A 180 -12.40 -3.30 19.46
C ASP A 180 -11.44 -2.10 19.28
N MET A 181 -10.73 -2.00 18.13
CA MET A 181 -9.87 -0.84 17.83
C MET A 181 -10.70 0.43 17.61
N GLN A 182 -11.83 0.30 16.92
CA GLN A 182 -12.76 1.41 16.70
C GLN A 182 -13.37 1.91 18.02
N ASP A 183 -13.82 1.00 18.88
CA ASP A 183 -14.38 1.31 20.21
C ASP A 183 -13.37 2.04 21.11
N ARG A 184 -12.07 1.74 20.95
CA ARG A 184 -10.98 2.44 21.64
C ARG A 184 -10.65 3.79 21.01
N GLY A 185 -11.27 4.14 19.88
CA GLY A 185 -11.08 5.40 19.18
C GLY A 185 -9.76 5.49 18.44
N ALA A 186 -9.21 4.37 17.96
CA ALA A 186 -8.05 4.38 17.06
C ALA A 186 -8.31 5.33 15.87
N GLY A 187 -7.33 6.17 15.53
CA GLY A 187 -7.45 7.09 14.41
C GLY A 187 -7.33 6.38 13.07
N PHE A 188 -6.52 5.32 13.04
CA PHE A 188 -6.38 4.43 11.89
C PHE A 188 -6.06 3.01 12.35
N THR A 189 -6.64 2.01 11.68
CA THR A 189 -6.36 0.59 11.95
C THR A 189 -6.03 -0.13 10.64
N LEU A 190 -4.82 -0.68 10.54
CA LEU A 190 -4.38 -1.54 9.45
C LEU A 190 -4.31 -2.99 9.92
N ALA A 191 -5.13 -3.86 9.37
CA ALA A 191 -5.04 -5.30 9.57
C ALA A 191 -4.35 -5.97 8.38
N LEU A 192 -3.21 -6.60 8.63
CA LEU A 192 -2.42 -7.37 7.67
C LEU A 192 -2.57 -8.85 8.01
N ILE A 193 -3.31 -9.61 7.21
CA ILE A 193 -3.65 -11.00 7.49
C ILE A 193 -2.95 -11.91 6.47
N ASP A 194 -1.81 -12.46 6.88
CA ASP A 194 -1.04 -13.46 6.14
C ASP A 194 -1.45 -14.87 6.61
N ALA A 195 -2.65 -15.26 6.22
CA ALA A 195 -3.22 -16.54 6.61
C ALA A 195 -3.50 -17.38 5.36
N CYS A 196 -3.10 -18.65 5.42
CA CYS A 196 -3.49 -19.63 4.43
C CYS A 196 -5.01 -19.67 4.33
N ARG A 197 -5.51 -19.59 3.09
CA ARG A 197 -6.95 -19.69 2.82
C ARG A 197 -7.41 -21.11 2.59
N ASP A 198 -6.54 -22.09 2.78
CA ASP A 198 -6.93 -23.48 2.86
C ASP A 198 -7.49 -23.77 4.26
N ASN A 199 -8.68 -24.29 4.28
CA ASN A 199 -9.30 -24.74 5.52
C ASN A 199 -8.52 -25.95 6.07
N PRO A 200 -7.78 -25.79 7.19
CA PRO A 200 -6.89 -26.84 7.69
C PRO A 200 -7.65 -28.11 8.12
N PHE A 201 -8.95 -27.99 8.42
CA PHE A 201 -9.78 -29.11 8.85
C PHE A 201 -10.19 -30.02 7.69
N ARG A 202 -10.21 -29.53 6.43
CA ARG A 202 -10.52 -30.35 5.24
C ARG A 202 -9.45 -31.42 4.95
N GLN A 203 -8.20 -31.11 5.25
CA GLN A 203 -7.11 -32.08 5.09
C GLN A 203 -7.24 -33.26 6.03
N GLN A 204 -8.04 -33.11 7.10
CA GLN A 204 -8.38 -34.16 8.05
C GLN A 204 -9.73 -34.84 7.76
N GLY A 205 -10.32 -34.60 6.58
CA GLY A 205 -11.61 -35.18 6.20
C GLY A 205 -12.82 -34.52 6.87
N ARG A 206 -12.63 -33.39 7.57
CA ARG A 206 -13.71 -32.67 8.25
C ARG A 206 -14.32 -31.62 7.32
N SER A 207 -15.63 -31.64 7.16
CA SER A 207 -16.37 -30.67 6.30
C SER A 207 -16.78 -29.43 7.12
N ILE A 208 -15.84 -28.73 7.74
CA ILE A 208 -16.07 -27.58 8.59
C ILE A 208 -15.66 -26.30 7.86
N GLY A 209 -16.53 -25.30 7.86
CA GLY A 209 -16.26 -23.97 7.30
C GLY A 209 -16.16 -23.90 5.78
N GLY A 210 -16.01 -22.67 5.26
CA GLY A 210 -15.86 -22.36 3.82
C GLY A 210 -14.44 -22.53 3.29
N ARG A 211 -14.24 -22.28 1.98
CA ARG A 211 -12.91 -22.19 1.38
C ARG A 211 -12.31 -20.81 1.67
N GLY A 212 -11.24 -20.79 2.45
CA GLY A 212 -10.45 -19.60 2.71
C GLY A 212 -11.14 -18.57 3.60
N LEU A 213 -10.55 -17.37 3.67
CA LEU A 213 -11.13 -16.25 4.40
C LEU A 213 -12.17 -15.51 3.53
N ALA A 214 -13.28 -15.08 4.15
CA ALA A 214 -14.33 -14.32 3.47
C ALA A 214 -13.88 -12.89 3.16
N PRO A 215 -14.52 -12.22 2.18
CA PRO A 215 -14.55 -10.78 2.16
C PRO A 215 -15.00 -10.24 3.52
N THR A 216 -14.37 -9.16 3.99
CA THR A 216 -14.71 -8.54 5.26
C THR A 216 -15.07 -7.07 5.04
N THR A 217 -15.81 -6.48 5.96
CA THR A 217 -16.23 -5.09 5.85
C THR A 217 -15.29 -4.25 6.71
N ALA A 218 -14.54 -3.34 6.10
CA ALA A 218 -13.85 -2.28 6.81
C ALA A 218 -14.85 -1.18 7.18
N THR A 219 -14.68 -0.56 8.33
CA THR A 219 -15.39 0.66 8.72
C THR A 219 -14.49 1.87 8.54
N THR A 220 -15.04 3.08 8.62
CA THR A 220 -14.28 4.32 8.46
C THR A 220 -13.02 4.34 9.32
N GLY A 221 -11.88 4.63 8.74
CA GLY A 221 -10.57 4.63 9.39
C GLY A 221 -9.90 3.25 9.46
N GLN A 222 -10.43 2.24 8.76
CA GLN A 222 -9.87 0.89 8.73
C GLN A 222 -9.42 0.50 7.32
N MET A 223 -8.33 -0.27 7.26
CA MET A 223 -7.85 -0.94 6.06
C MET A 223 -7.50 -2.39 6.40
N ILE A 224 -7.96 -3.33 5.58
CA ILE A 224 -7.73 -4.75 5.79
C ILE A 224 -7.09 -5.33 4.54
N ILE A 225 -5.97 -6.02 4.73
CA ILE A 225 -5.19 -6.62 3.66
C ILE A 225 -5.03 -8.09 3.94
N PHE A 226 -5.47 -8.92 3.00
CA PHE A 226 -5.22 -10.35 3.01
C PHE A 226 -4.10 -10.68 2.04
N SER A 227 -3.22 -11.58 2.42
CA SER A 227 -2.08 -12.02 1.59
C SER A 227 -2.49 -12.72 0.30
N ALA A 228 -3.72 -13.23 0.23
CA ALA A 228 -4.27 -13.90 -0.96
C ALA A 228 -5.75 -13.53 -1.19
N GLY A 229 -6.26 -13.69 -2.39
CA GLY A 229 -7.66 -13.50 -2.76
C GLY A 229 -8.59 -14.63 -2.25
N SER A 230 -9.91 -14.43 -2.33
CA SER A 230 -10.87 -15.47 -1.91
C SER A 230 -10.67 -16.76 -2.72
N GLY A 231 -10.56 -17.89 -2.03
CA GLY A 231 -10.32 -19.20 -2.66
C GLY A 231 -8.89 -19.44 -3.15
N GLN A 232 -7.96 -18.52 -2.90
CA GLN A 232 -6.54 -18.66 -3.22
C GLN A 232 -5.72 -19.03 -1.97
N GLN A 233 -4.56 -19.65 -2.20
CA GLN A 233 -3.62 -20.03 -1.15
C GLN A 233 -2.53 -18.94 -1.01
N ALA A 234 -2.19 -18.56 0.23
CA ALA A 234 -0.95 -17.84 0.51
C ALA A 234 0.22 -18.82 0.42
N LEU A 235 1.25 -18.47 -0.32
CA LEU A 235 2.41 -19.33 -0.53
C LEU A 235 3.49 -19.04 0.53
N ASP A 236 3.83 -20.06 1.32
CA ASP A 236 4.96 -19.99 2.24
C ASP A 236 6.29 -19.92 1.47
N LYS A 237 6.40 -20.71 0.38
CA LYS A 237 7.59 -20.79 -0.47
C LYS A 237 7.21 -20.89 -1.93
N LEU A 238 8.07 -20.41 -2.82
CA LEU A 238 7.88 -20.57 -4.28
C LEU A 238 8.16 -21.99 -4.71
N TYR A 239 9.16 -22.63 -4.11
CA TYR A 239 9.59 -24.02 -4.37
C TYR A 239 10.25 -24.60 -3.11
N PRO A 240 10.39 -25.94 -2.98
CA PRO A 240 10.86 -26.58 -1.74
C PRO A 240 12.21 -26.07 -1.21
N THR A 241 13.12 -25.70 -2.10
CA THR A 241 14.46 -25.18 -1.77
C THR A 241 14.56 -23.66 -1.82
N ASP A 242 13.42 -22.94 -1.77
CA ASP A 242 13.39 -21.48 -1.77
C ASP A 242 14.21 -20.93 -0.58
N PRO A 243 15.31 -20.19 -0.83
CA PRO A 243 16.20 -19.74 0.22
C PRO A 243 15.62 -18.56 1.02
N VAL A 244 14.57 -17.92 0.53
CA VAL A 244 13.96 -16.79 1.23
C VAL A 244 13.13 -17.30 2.40
N PRO A 245 13.45 -16.88 3.62
CA PRO A 245 12.85 -17.48 4.81
C PRO A 245 11.40 -17.07 5.06
N ASN A 246 10.95 -15.96 4.46
CA ASN A 246 9.60 -15.43 4.63
C ASN A 246 8.63 -15.91 3.55
N GLY A 247 7.35 -15.97 3.88
CA GLY A 247 6.26 -16.20 2.94
C GLY A 247 6.26 -15.20 1.77
N VAL A 248 5.67 -15.59 0.65
CA VAL A 248 5.73 -14.81 -0.60
C VAL A 248 5.12 -13.41 -0.43
N PHE A 249 4.02 -13.28 0.29
CA PHE A 249 3.43 -11.98 0.60
C PHE A 249 4.34 -11.17 1.52
N THR A 250 4.75 -11.73 2.64
CA THR A 250 5.54 -11.02 3.66
C THR A 250 6.90 -10.57 3.14
N ARG A 251 7.62 -11.38 2.31
CA ARG A 251 8.92 -10.94 1.74
C ARG A 251 8.80 -9.71 0.85
N VAL A 252 7.70 -9.61 0.10
CA VAL A 252 7.43 -8.45 -0.76
C VAL A 252 6.98 -7.25 0.08
N LEU A 253 6.09 -7.47 1.07
CA LEU A 253 5.65 -6.43 1.99
C LEU A 253 6.83 -5.77 2.71
N LEU A 254 7.76 -6.55 3.26
CA LEU A 254 8.95 -6.05 3.97
C LEU A 254 9.81 -5.13 3.10
N ARG A 255 9.96 -5.45 1.81
CA ARG A 255 10.71 -4.61 0.87
C ARG A 255 10.00 -3.27 0.58
N GLU A 256 8.68 -3.29 0.51
CA GLU A 256 7.90 -2.12 0.11
C GLU A 256 7.57 -1.20 1.29
N MET A 257 7.28 -1.75 2.47
CA MET A 257 6.83 -0.98 3.63
C MET A 257 7.91 -0.07 4.25
N LEU A 258 9.19 -0.36 4.03
CA LEU A 258 10.29 0.47 4.53
C LEU A 258 10.72 1.57 3.56
N LYS A 259 10.10 1.69 2.40
CA LYS A 259 10.34 2.79 1.46
C LYS A 259 9.81 4.10 2.06
N PRO A 260 10.68 5.13 2.24
CA PRO A 260 10.25 6.39 2.84
C PRO A 260 9.23 7.10 1.95
N LYS A 261 8.33 7.87 2.57
CA LYS A 261 7.34 8.71 1.90
C LYS A 261 6.48 7.98 0.87
N THR A 262 6.26 6.67 1.09
CA THR A 262 5.43 5.85 0.20
C THR A 262 4.12 5.53 0.90
N SER A 263 2.99 6.01 0.35
CA SER A 263 1.66 5.77 0.91
C SER A 263 1.30 4.28 0.88
N ILE A 264 0.45 3.86 1.81
CA ILE A 264 -0.01 2.47 1.91
C ILE A 264 -0.61 1.96 0.60
N ASP A 265 -1.35 2.80 -0.12
CA ASP A 265 -1.93 2.46 -1.43
C ASP A 265 -0.84 2.09 -2.44
N ARG A 266 0.23 2.87 -2.47
CA ARG A 266 1.35 2.61 -3.37
C ARG A 266 2.11 1.35 -2.96
N VAL A 267 2.36 1.20 -1.65
CA VAL A 267 2.93 -0.04 -1.10
C VAL A 267 2.11 -1.24 -1.53
N MET A 268 0.79 -1.19 -1.36
CA MET A 268 -0.07 -2.34 -1.66
C MET A 268 -0.23 -2.64 -3.14
N ARG A 269 -0.21 -1.62 -4.02
CA ARG A 269 -0.16 -1.84 -5.48
C ARG A 269 1.11 -2.58 -5.89
N ASN A 270 2.26 -2.15 -5.36
CA ASN A 270 3.54 -2.80 -5.63
C ASN A 270 3.55 -4.23 -5.08
N VAL A 271 3.12 -4.43 -3.82
CA VAL A 271 3.01 -5.76 -3.19
C VAL A 271 2.14 -6.69 -4.02
N ARG A 272 0.95 -6.23 -4.42
CA ARG A 272 0.04 -7.03 -5.24
C ARG A 272 0.67 -7.42 -6.58
N GLN A 273 1.28 -6.47 -7.27
CA GLN A 273 1.93 -6.71 -8.57
C GLN A 273 3.01 -7.79 -8.45
N ASP A 274 3.90 -7.66 -7.48
CA ASP A 274 5.07 -8.53 -7.34
C ASP A 274 4.69 -9.91 -6.79
N VAL A 275 3.72 -9.99 -5.85
CA VAL A 275 3.20 -11.28 -5.36
C VAL A 275 2.56 -12.06 -6.50
N VAL A 276 1.72 -11.40 -7.33
CA VAL A 276 1.11 -12.04 -8.52
C VAL A 276 2.17 -12.56 -9.49
N GLN A 277 3.22 -11.77 -9.75
CA GLN A 277 4.30 -12.21 -10.65
C GLN A 277 5.08 -13.39 -10.08
N LEU A 278 5.42 -13.36 -8.79
CA LEU A 278 6.12 -14.46 -8.12
C LEU A 278 5.29 -15.75 -8.11
N ALA A 279 4.01 -15.67 -7.79
CA ALA A 279 3.13 -16.84 -7.80
C ALA A 279 3.01 -17.42 -9.21
N LYS A 280 2.81 -16.60 -10.24
CA LYS A 280 2.74 -17.02 -11.63
C LYS A 280 4.03 -17.69 -12.13
N SER A 281 5.18 -17.25 -11.67
CA SER A 281 6.49 -17.84 -12.05
C SER A 281 6.62 -19.31 -11.69
N VAL A 282 5.82 -19.79 -10.74
CA VAL A 282 5.76 -21.20 -10.29
C VAL A 282 4.42 -21.87 -10.60
N GLY A 283 3.64 -21.30 -11.53
CA GLY A 283 2.35 -21.86 -11.95
C GLY A 283 1.25 -21.82 -10.89
N LYS A 284 1.35 -20.87 -9.91
CA LYS A 284 0.38 -20.68 -8.84
C LYS A 284 -0.34 -19.34 -8.99
N GLU A 285 -1.44 -19.20 -8.25
CA GLU A 285 -2.19 -17.96 -8.16
C GLU A 285 -2.21 -17.46 -6.72
N GLN A 286 -1.72 -16.23 -6.54
CA GLN A 286 -1.85 -15.49 -5.28
C GLN A 286 -2.01 -14.01 -5.59
N THR A 287 -3.16 -13.45 -5.23
CA THR A 287 -3.49 -12.03 -5.44
C THR A 287 -3.90 -11.41 -4.11
N PRO A 288 -3.07 -10.58 -3.48
CA PRO A 288 -3.44 -9.89 -2.25
C PRO A 288 -4.73 -9.09 -2.41
N ALA A 289 -5.64 -9.23 -1.46
CA ALA A 289 -6.94 -8.54 -1.43
C ALA A 289 -6.90 -7.37 -0.44
N LEU A 290 -7.52 -6.25 -0.82
CA LEU A 290 -7.57 -5.02 -0.05
C LEU A 290 -9.01 -4.58 0.14
N TYR A 291 -9.38 -4.26 1.39
CA TYR A 291 -10.63 -3.62 1.78
C TYR A 291 -10.28 -2.32 2.49
N ASP A 292 -10.60 -1.21 1.88
CA ASP A 292 -10.13 0.12 2.28
C ASP A 292 -11.31 1.06 2.56
N GLN A 293 -11.35 1.57 3.78
CA GLN A 293 -12.22 2.65 4.26
C GLN A 293 -11.38 3.67 5.06
N ALA A 294 -10.07 3.77 4.75
CA ALA A 294 -9.20 4.76 5.35
C ALA A 294 -9.66 6.18 4.99
N VAL A 295 -9.50 7.09 5.92
CA VAL A 295 -9.67 8.54 5.68
C VAL A 295 -8.31 9.19 5.86
N GLY A 296 -7.74 9.64 4.74
CA GLY A 296 -6.38 10.19 4.69
C GLY A 296 -5.31 9.15 4.35
N ASP A 297 -4.08 9.63 4.25
CA ASP A 297 -2.94 8.82 3.87
C ASP A 297 -2.27 8.18 5.07
N PHE A 298 -1.92 6.90 4.95
CA PHE A 298 -1.07 6.21 5.92
C PHE A 298 0.29 5.89 5.29
N TYR A 299 1.35 6.08 6.07
CA TYR A 299 2.73 5.80 5.71
C TYR A 299 3.39 4.93 6.78
N PHE A 300 4.01 3.81 6.40
CA PHE A 300 4.85 3.08 7.37
C PHE A 300 6.04 3.94 7.79
N LYS A 301 6.67 4.63 6.84
CA LYS A 301 7.84 5.49 7.03
C LYS A 301 7.55 6.87 6.41
N PRO A 302 6.95 7.80 7.19
CA PRO A 302 6.57 9.14 6.73
C PRO A 302 7.76 10.01 6.32
#